data_0732a2c9b35ddd560828915520848f9e
#
_entry.id   0732a2c9b35ddd560828915520848f9e
#
_cell.length_a   1.000
_cell.length_b   1.000
_cell.length_c   1.000
_cell.angle_alpha   90.00
_cell.angle_beta   90.00
_cell.angle_gamma   90.00
#
_symmetry.space_group_name_H-M   'P 1'
#
loop_
_entity.id
_entity.type
_entity.pdbx_description
1 polymer ?
#
loop_
_entity_poly.entity_id
_entity_poly.type
_entity_poly.pdbx_seq_one_letter_code
_entity_poly.pdbx_strand_id
1 'polypeptide(L)'
;MARKYMKIAMVGQKRVPSHDGGIEVVVGELAKRMVAQGHSVTCYNRTDKQQPQPENFNGISLKYVPTIQKKGLAAVSASFFGCLCAAFGNYDVVHVHAEGPALFCWLPKLMGKRVIVTVHGLDWTRAKWQNGIASKCIRLGEKMAVRHADELIVLSHGMQQYFADTYGRETLLIPNGVPSYQPCAPELIRQYGLEKDNYILYLGRIVPEKGEHYLIEAYKHLPTDKKLVIAGGASDSQEYFDELREMAKDDDRVIFLGFVQGQLLAELYSNAYTYVLPSDVEGMPLSLMEAMSYGCCVLTSDIDECASVVQEHGMTFRRGDIDDLHAKLADLLANPAKVAKYKAEAPDYICHLYNWDTVTQRTLAVYRGAVPQEEPHRDLLPAALAAELAKRESLVRGE
;
A
#
# COMPACT_ATOMS: atom_id res chain seq x y z
N MET A 1 27.19 -14.19 17.19
CA MET A 1 26.34 -13.20 17.90
C MET A 1 25.76 -12.22 16.90
N ALA A 2 24.44 -12.14 16.78
CA ALA A 2 23.81 -11.14 15.92
C ALA A 2 24.13 -9.73 16.46
N ARG A 3 24.57 -8.82 15.59
CA ARG A 3 24.87 -7.43 15.98
C ARG A 3 23.61 -6.76 16.56
N LYS A 4 23.75 -6.12 17.73
CA LYS A 4 22.65 -5.37 18.37
C LYS A 4 22.15 -4.24 17.47
N TYR A 5 23.04 -3.59 16.73
CA TYR A 5 22.76 -2.50 15.80
C TYR A 5 23.24 -2.87 14.39
N MET A 6 22.45 -2.60 13.38
CA MET A 6 22.70 -2.94 11.98
C MET A 6 22.81 -1.68 11.13
N LYS A 7 23.58 -1.79 10.04
CA LYS A 7 23.64 -0.80 8.96
C LYS A 7 22.78 -1.31 7.82
N ILE A 8 21.72 -0.61 7.51
CA ILE A 8 20.67 -1.01 6.57
C ILE A 8 20.64 -0.07 5.39
N ALA A 9 20.63 -0.60 4.17
CA ALA A 9 20.35 0.14 2.95
C ALA A 9 18.94 -0.19 2.46
N MET A 10 18.13 0.82 2.12
CA MET A 10 16.81 0.68 1.50
C MET A 10 16.85 1.20 0.07
N VAL A 11 16.37 0.39 -0.87
CA VAL A 11 16.42 0.65 -2.32
C VAL A 11 15.05 0.32 -2.93
N GLY A 12 14.61 1.10 -3.93
CA GLY A 12 13.39 0.83 -4.70
C GLY A 12 12.34 1.93 -4.63
N GLN A 13 12.29 2.69 -3.54
CA GLN A 13 11.44 3.88 -3.43
C GLN A 13 11.89 4.99 -4.40
N LYS A 14 10.95 5.89 -4.75
CA LYS A 14 11.30 7.10 -5.51
C LYS A 14 12.07 8.07 -4.61
N ARG A 15 11.50 8.36 -3.45
CA ARG A 15 12.04 9.36 -2.50
C ARG A 15 11.52 9.10 -1.08
N VAL A 16 12.37 9.34 -0.10
CA VAL A 16 12.01 9.49 1.32
C VAL A 16 12.57 10.85 1.78
N PRO A 17 11.80 11.71 2.47
CA PRO A 17 10.36 11.55 2.74
C PRO A 17 9.50 11.82 1.51
N SER A 18 8.40 11.10 1.37
CA SER A 18 7.33 11.38 0.41
C SER A 18 6.07 10.60 0.79
N HIS A 19 4.92 11.15 0.42
CA HIS A 19 3.61 10.51 0.52
C HIS A 19 2.98 10.25 -0.85
N ASP A 20 3.76 10.36 -1.94
CA ASP A 20 3.27 10.22 -3.32
C ASP A 20 2.94 8.77 -3.70
N GLY A 21 3.37 7.80 -2.90
CA GLY A 21 3.10 6.39 -3.15
C GLY A 21 3.23 5.53 -1.89
N GLY A 22 2.58 4.37 -1.91
CA GLY A 22 2.57 3.46 -0.76
C GLY A 22 3.96 2.95 -0.36
N ILE A 23 4.84 2.69 -1.34
CA ILE A 23 6.21 2.22 -1.07
C ILE A 23 7.01 3.28 -0.31
N GLU A 24 6.88 4.55 -0.68
CA GLU A 24 7.55 5.68 -0.04
C GLU A 24 7.12 5.80 1.42
N VAL A 25 5.82 5.65 1.70
CA VAL A 25 5.27 5.65 3.06
C VAL A 25 5.83 4.47 3.87
N VAL A 26 5.80 3.26 3.32
CA VAL A 26 6.30 2.05 4.00
C VAL A 26 7.79 2.17 4.34
N VAL A 27 8.61 2.56 3.36
CA VAL A 27 10.05 2.73 3.57
C VAL A 27 10.33 3.82 4.61
N GLY A 28 9.61 4.94 4.55
CA GLY A 28 9.75 6.05 5.50
C GLY A 28 9.39 5.62 6.93
N GLU A 29 8.28 4.92 7.12
CA GLU A 29 7.81 4.47 8.44
C GLU A 29 8.73 3.41 9.05
N LEU A 30 9.20 2.45 8.25
CA LEU A 30 10.18 1.46 8.69
C LEU A 30 11.52 2.13 9.05
N ALA A 31 12.04 2.98 8.16
CA ALA A 31 13.33 3.65 8.39
C ALA A 31 13.33 4.51 9.65
N LYS A 32 12.29 5.31 9.87
CA LYS A 32 12.10 6.15 11.06
C LYS A 32 12.13 5.34 12.35
N ARG A 33 11.42 4.22 12.41
CA ARG A 33 11.35 3.35 13.60
C ARG A 33 12.64 2.58 13.83
N MET A 34 13.30 2.15 12.77
CA MET A 34 14.59 1.48 12.87
C MET A 34 15.67 2.44 13.38
N VAL A 35 15.68 3.70 12.93
CA VAL A 35 16.59 4.74 13.45
C VAL A 35 16.30 5.01 14.92
N ALA A 36 15.04 5.12 15.32
CA ALA A 36 14.65 5.30 16.73
C ALA A 36 15.13 4.15 17.64
N GLN A 37 15.31 2.95 17.07
CA GLN A 37 15.87 1.78 17.77
C GLN A 37 17.41 1.69 17.70
N GLY A 38 18.08 2.71 17.17
CA GLY A 38 19.54 2.84 17.10
C GLY A 38 20.19 2.22 15.87
N HIS A 39 19.41 1.75 14.88
CA HIS A 39 19.96 1.26 13.62
C HIS A 39 20.39 2.44 12.72
N SER A 40 21.43 2.22 11.90
CA SER A 40 21.82 3.17 10.86
C SER A 40 21.11 2.82 9.57
N VAL A 41 20.21 3.70 9.09
CA VAL A 41 19.43 3.47 7.87
C VAL A 41 19.83 4.47 6.80
N THR A 42 20.10 3.97 5.60
CA THR A 42 20.34 4.77 4.39
C THR A 42 19.29 4.48 3.34
N CYS A 43 18.56 5.50 2.90
CA CYS A 43 17.62 5.39 1.79
C CYS A 43 18.26 5.92 0.51
N TYR A 44 18.23 5.11 -0.57
CA TYR A 44 18.72 5.51 -1.89
C TYR A 44 17.57 6.09 -2.70
N ASN A 45 17.52 7.42 -2.77
CA ASN A 45 16.51 8.19 -3.48
C ASN A 45 16.89 8.42 -4.95
N ARG A 46 15.87 8.61 -5.81
CA ARG A 46 16.10 9.08 -7.19
C ARG A 46 16.56 10.52 -7.19
N THR A 47 17.56 10.83 -8.01
CA THR A 47 17.96 12.23 -8.25
C THR A 47 16.86 12.94 -9.03
N ASP A 48 16.39 14.06 -8.50
CA ASP A 48 15.52 15.01 -9.17
C ASP A 48 16.08 16.42 -8.94
N LYS A 49 16.52 17.07 -10.02
CA LYS A 49 17.14 18.41 -9.94
C LYS A 49 16.16 19.52 -9.57
N GLN A 50 14.86 19.26 -9.70
CA GLN A 50 13.80 20.23 -9.39
C GLN A 50 13.39 20.21 -7.91
N GLN A 51 13.91 19.26 -7.14
CA GLN A 51 13.52 19.02 -5.77
C GLN A 51 14.71 19.16 -4.82
N PRO A 52 14.52 19.64 -3.58
CA PRO A 52 15.56 19.64 -2.56
C PRO A 52 16.12 18.23 -2.33
N GLN A 53 17.43 18.13 -2.10
CA GLN A 53 18.12 16.86 -1.87
C GLN A 53 18.84 16.90 -0.50
N PRO A 54 18.12 16.90 0.62
CA PRO A 54 18.74 16.86 1.95
C PRO A 54 19.50 15.54 2.15
N GLU A 55 20.63 15.59 2.84
CA GLU A 55 21.43 14.40 3.15
C GLU A 55 20.88 13.59 4.34
N ASN A 56 20.01 14.20 5.15
CA ASN A 56 19.41 13.59 6.32
C ASN A 56 17.96 14.00 6.51
N PHE A 57 17.14 13.07 6.99
CA PHE A 57 15.79 13.32 7.42
C PHE A 57 15.48 12.49 8.68
N ASN A 58 15.27 13.13 9.80
CA ASN A 58 14.96 12.47 11.08
C ASN A 58 15.93 11.32 11.45
N GLY A 59 17.24 11.50 11.21
CA GLY A 59 18.27 10.50 11.45
C GLY A 59 18.45 9.47 10.34
N ILE A 60 17.61 9.48 9.31
CA ILE A 60 17.75 8.65 8.12
C ILE A 60 18.77 9.31 7.18
N SER A 61 19.84 8.61 6.81
CA SER A 61 20.76 9.07 5.77
C SER A 61 20.11 8.97 4.40
N LEU A 62 20.12 10.05 3.64
CA LEU A 62 19.56 10.11 2.29
C LEU A 62 20.69 10.20 1.26
N LYS A 63 20.73 9.28 0.31
CA LYS A 63 21.65 9.31 -0.81
C LYS A 63 20.89 9.34 -2.12
N TYR A 64 21.39 10.11 -3.07
CA TYR A 64 20.72 10.31 -4.36
C TYR A 64 21.53 9.60 -5.45
N VAL A 65 20.86 8.74 -6.21
CA VAL A 65 21.49 7.96 -7.27
C VAL A 65 21.16 8.52 -8.64
N PRO A 66 22.08 8.36 -9.62
CA PRO A 66 21.84 8.77 -10.99
C PRO A 66 20.53 8.20 -11.53
N THR A 67 19.70 9.08 -12.10
CA THR A 67 18.36 8.74 -12.56
C THR A 67 18.13 9.31 -13.95
N ILE A 68 17.83 8.44 -14.94
CA ILE A 68 17.50 8.85 -16.29
C ILE A 68 16.05 9.29 -16.31
N GLN A 69 15.79 10.61 -16.41
CA GLN A 69 14.46 11.22 -16.35
C GLN A 69 13.62 10.95 -17.62
N LYS A 70 13.38 9.65 -17.92
CA LYS A 70 12.51 9.21 -19.01
C LYS A 70 11.55 8.15 -18.48
N LYS A 71 10.28 8.15 -18.99
CA LYS A 71 9.24 7.19 -18.60
C LYS A 71 9.79 5.74 -18.72
N GLY A 72 9.65 4.95 -17.66
CA GLY A 72 10.19 3.59 -17.57
C GLY A 72 11.67 3.48 -17.19
N LEU A 73 12.55 4.35 -17.67
CA LEU A 73 13.99 4.28 -17.41
C LEU A 73 14.38 4.84 -16.03
N ALA A 74 13.60 5.77 -15.49
CA ALA A 74 13.89 6.38 -14.18
C ALA A 74 13.92 5.33 -13.06
N ALA A 75 12.95 4.42 -13.04
CA ALA A 75 12.91 3.34 -12.06
C ALA A 75 14.07 2.38 -12.23
N VAL A 76 14.33 1.94 -13.46
CA VAL A 76 15.40 0.95 -13.79
C VAL A 76 16.78 1.50 -13.44
N SER A 77 17.12 2.72 -13.92
CA SER A 77 18.43 3.33 -13.66
C SER A 77 18.67 3.58 -12.18
N ALA A 78 17.69 4.14 -11.47
CA ALA A 78 17.81 4.40 -10.03
C ALA A 78 17.96 3.09 -9.23
N SER A 79 17.24 2.04 -9.61
CA SER A 79 17.36 0.72 -8.96
C SER A 79 18.72 0.08 -9.20
N PHE A 80 19.22 0.17 -10.43
CA PHE A 80 20.58 -0.33 -10.76
C PHE A 80 21.65 0.38 -9.92
N PHE A 81 21.69 1.71 -9.96
CA PHE A 81 22.69 2.47 -9.20
C PHE A 81 22.49 2.36 -7.69
N GLY A 82 21.24 2.27 -7.21
CA GLY A 82 20.94 2.03 -5.80
C GLY A 82 21.48 0.71 -5.31
N CYS A 83 21.20 -0.39 -6.01
CA CYS A 83 21.75 -1.71 -5.69
C CYS A 83 23.27 -1.77 -5.83
N LEU A 84 23.84 -1.11 -6.84
CA LEU A 84 25.30 -1.02 -7.04
C LEU A 84 25.96 -0.29 -5.86
N CYS A 85 25.47 0.87 -5.49
CA CYS A 85 25.99 1.63 -4.34
C CYS A 85 25.81 0.86 -3.02
N ALA A 86 24.69 0.17 -2.85
CA ALA A 86 24.44 -0.66 -1.67
C ALA A 86 25.39 -1.88 -1.62
N ALA A 87 25.72 -2.48 -2.78
CA ALA A 87 26.63 -3.61 -2.87
C ALA A 87 28.04 -3.27 -2.36
N PHE A 88 28.57 -2.11 -2.73
CA PHE A 88 29.90 -1.66 -2.31
C PHE A 88 29.90 -0.86 -1.01
N GLY A 89 28.71 -0.51 -0.48
CA GLY A 89 28.56 0.17 0.79
C GLY A 89 28.83 -0.71 2.00
N ASN A 90 29.08 -0.08 3.15
CA ASN A 90 29.26 -0.80 4.42
C ASN A 90 27.91 -1.05 5.10
N TYR A 91 27.15 -2.00 4.56
CA TYR A 91 25.83 -2.40 5.05
C TYR A 91 25.83 -3.87 5.49
N ASP A 92 25.10 -4.17 6.55
CA ASP A 92 24.84 -5.54 7.01
C ASP A 92 23.67 -6.14 6.20
N VAL A 93 22.66 -5.31 5.87
CA VAL A 93 21.44 -5.69 5.15
C VAL A 93 21.15 -4.70 4.02
N VAL A 94 20.72 -5.22 2.87
CA VAL A 94 20.15 -4.45 1.78
C VAL A 94 18.71 -4.90 1.58
N HIS A 95 17.77 -3.98 1.83
CA HIS A 95 16.35 -4.23 1.66
C HIS A 95 15.87 -3.55 0.37
N VAL A 96 15.41 -4.35 -0.58
CA VAL A 96 14.91 -3.90 -1.87
C VAL A 96 13.38 -3.96 -1.85
N HIS A 97 12.74 -2.87 -2.26
CA HIS A 97 11.28 -2.75 -2.30
C HIS A 97 10.76 -2.79 -3.72
N ALA A 98 9.80 -3.66 -4.00
CA ALA A 98 9.12 -3.95 -5.26
C ALA A 98 9.90 -4.83 -6.26
N GLU A 99 9.13 -5.47 -7.16
CA GLU A 99 9.64 -6.42 -8.17
C GLU A 99 10.58 -5.76 -9.17
N GLY A 100 10.24 -4.57 -9.68
CA GLY A 100 11.07 -3.87 -10.65
C GLY A 100 12.51 -3.60 -10.16
N PRO A 101 12.69 -2.97 -8.99
CA PRO A 101 13.99 -2.78 -8.34
C PRO A 101 14.72 -4.10 -8.04
N ALA A 102 14.00 -5.16 -7.72
CA ALA A 102 14.57 -6.47 -7.40
C ALA A 102 15.33 -7.11 -8.58
N LEU A 103 15.15 -6.59 -9.80
CA LEU A 103 15.95 -6.98 -10.97
C LEU A 103 17.46 -6.94 -10.70
N PHE A 104 17.90 -6.07 -9.81
CA PHE A 104 19.32 -5.85 -9.47
C PHE A 104 19.71 -6.34 -8.08
N CYS A 105 18.83 -7.05 -7.36
CA CYS A 105 19.10 -7.53 -6.00
C CYS A 105 20.26 -8.52 -5.90
N TRP A 106 20.64 -9.16 -7.00
CA TRP A 106 21.81 -10.05 -7.10
C TRP A 106 23.15 -9.31 -6.90
N LEU A 107 23.22 -8.00 -7.21
CA LEU A 107 24.46 -7.21 -7.04
C LEU A 107 24.92 -7.18 -5.57
N PRO A 108 24.12 -6.72 -4.58
CA PRO A 108 24.52 -6.77 -3.19
C PRO A 108 24.69 -8.21 -2.69
N LYS A 109 23.94 -9.18 -3.24
CA LYS A 109 24.09 -10.59 -2.88
C LYS A 109 25.47 -11.14 -3.25
N LEU A 110 25.98 -10.83 -4.44
CA LEU A 110 27.34 -11.22 -4.89
C LEU A 110 28.44 -10.63 -3.99
N MET A 111 28.17 -9.45 -3.41
CA MET A 111 29.10 -8.79 -2.47
C MET A 111 28.93 -9.27 -1.01
N GLY A 112 28.23 -10.39 -0.80
CA GLY A 112 28.05 -11.02 0.51
C GLY A 112 27.10 -10.28 1.46
N LYS A 113 26.29 -9.36 0.96
CA LYS A 113 25.26 -8.70 1.77
C LYS A 113 24.07 -9.63 2.01
N ARG A 114 23.42 -9.50 3.18
CA ARG A 114 22.10 -10.09 3.38
C ARG A 114 21.07 -9.27 2.61
N VAL A 115 20.36 -9.91 1.70
CA VAL A 115 19.42 -9.26 0.79
C VAL A 115 18.01 -9.68 1.13
N ILE A 116 17.17 -8.71 1.45
CA ILE A 116 15.73 -8.89 1.69
C ILE A 116 14.99 -8.17 0.56
N VAL A 117 13.91 -8.79 0.06
CA VAL A 117 13.03 -8.15 -0.92
C VAL A 117 11.61 -8.14 -0.36
N THR A 118 10.96 -6.96 -0.38
CA THR A 118 9.51 -6.87 -0.14
C THR A 118 8.78 -6.63 -1.45
N VAL A 119 7.84 -7.52 -1.76
CA VAL A 119 6.91 -7.40 -2.89
C VAL A 119 5.66 -6.70 -2.39
N HIS A 120 5.39 -5.50 -2.90
CA HIS A 120 4.26 -4.66 -2.49
C HIS A 120 2.96 -4.91 -3.26
N GLY A 121 2.97 -5.85 -4.16
CA GLY A 121 1.89 -6.25 -5.04
C GLY A 121 2.46 -6.83 -6.33
N LEU A 122 1.68 -7.59 -7.07
CA LEU A 122 2.09 -8.14 -8.35
C LEU A 122 1.96 -7.05 -9.41
N ASP A 123 3.00 -6.22 -9.58
CA ASP A 123 2.96 -5.03 -10.43
C ASP A 123 2.61 -5.34 -11.89
N TRP A 124 2.94 -6.53 -12.38
CA TRP A 124 2.62 -6.96 -13.75
C TRP A 124 1.12 -7.20 -13.99
N THR A 125 0.29 -7.32 -12.95
CA THR A 125 -1.17 -7.45 -13.08
C THR A 125 -1.83 -6.10 -13.37
N ARG A 126 -1.17 -4.99 -13.09
CA ARG A 126 -1.70 -3.64 -13.30
C ARG A 126 -1.77 -3.31 -14.79
N ALA A 127 -2.84 -2.66 -15.23
CA ALA A 127 -3.10 -2.32 -16.63
C ALA A 127 -1.89 -1.63 -17.31
N LYS A 128 -1.22 -0.72 -16.61
CA LYS A 128 -0.01 -0.01 -17.06
C LYS A 128 1.14 -0.93 -17.47
N TRP A 129 1.22 -2.14 -16.90
CA TRP A 129 2.35 -3.06 -17.04
C TRP A 129 2.00 -4.38 -17.72
N GLN A 130 0.77 -4.53 -18.23
CA GLN A 130 0.32 -5.80 -18.86
C GLN A 130 1.08 -6.15 -20.14
N ASN A 131 1.62 -5.14 -20.87
CA ASN A 131 2.25 -5.34 -22.15
C ASN A 131 3.62 -4.63 -22.26
N GLY A 132 4.53 -5.20 -23.06
CA GLY A 132 5.77 -4.56 -23.46
C GLY A 132 7.01 -4.97 -22.65
N ILE A 133 8.12 -4.24 -22.89
CA ILE A 133 9.42 -4.49 -22.26
C ILE A 133 9.37 -4.31 -20.74
N ALA A 134 8.59 -3.36 -20.26
CA ALA A 134 8.45 -3.08 -18.83
C ALA A 134 7.86 -4.26 -18.06
N SER A 135 6.83 -4.93 -18.59
CA SER A 135 6.28 -6.16 -18.02
C SER A 135 7.31 -7.26 -17.90
N LYS A 136 8.12 -7.46 -18.97
CA LYS A 136 9.21 -8.45 -18.97
C LYS A 136 10.27 -8.12 -17.91
N CYS A 137 10.62 -6.85 -17.74
CA CYS A 137 11.56 -6.41 -16.70
C CYS A 137 11.02 -6.66 -15.28
N ILE A 138 9.75 -6.39 -15.04
CA ILE A 138 9.10 -6.64 -13.74
C ILE A 138 9.10 -8.13 -13.42
N ARG A 139 8.64 -8.97 -14.35
CA ARG A 139 8.66 -10.44 -14.19
C ARG A 139 10.09 -11.01 -14.04
N LEU A 140 11.07 -10.41 -14.70
CA LEU A 140 12.47 -10.79 -14.51
C LEU A 140 12.95 -10.37 -13.11
N GLY A 141 12.54 -9.19 -12.63
CA GLY A 141 12.84 -8.74 -11.27
C GLY A 141 12.24 -9.67 -10.20
N GLU A 142 11.02 -10.14 -10.41
CA GLU A 142 10.37 -11.15 -9.56
C GLU A 142 11.20 -12.45 -9.51
N LYS A 143 11.63 -12.96 -10.67
CA LYS A 143 12.52 -14.14 -10.74
C LYS A 143 13.87 -13.91 -10.07
N MET A 144 14.43 -12.69 -10.19
CA MET A 144 15.68 -12.35 -9.51
C MET A 144 15.49 -12.29 -8.00
N ALA A 145 14.36 -11.74 -7.51
CA ALA A 145 13.99 -11.78 -6.08
C ALA A 145 13.92 -13.22 -5.57
N VAL A 146 13.16 -14.08 -6.24
CA VAL A 146 13.01 -15.50 -5.87
C VAL A 146 14.37 -16.21 -5.80
N ARG A 147 15.28 -15.92 -6.73
CA ARG A 147 16.57 -16.63 -6.84
C ARG A 147 17.64 -16.10 -5.89
N HIS A 148 17.67 -14.79 -5.62
CA HIS A 148 18.81 -14.13 -5.00
C HIS A 148 18.53 -13.49 -3.64
N ALA A 149 17.25 -13.24 -3.28
CA ALA A 149 16.94 -12.77 -1.95
C ALA A 149 17.18 -13.87 -0.91
N ASP A 150 17.75 -13.50 0.24
CA ASP A 150 17.83 -14.38 1.40
C ASP A 150 16.42 -14.66 1.90
N GLU A 151 15.62 -13.59 2.06
CA GLU A 151 14.22 -13.69 2.42
C GLU A 151 13.35 -12.83 1.50
N LEU A 152 12.15 -13.31 1.25
CA LEU A 152 11.13 -12.64 0.46
C LEU A 152 9.92 -12.32 1.35
N ILE A 153 9.62 -11.04 1.50
CA ILE A 153 8.48 -10.55 2.27
C ILE A 153 7.33 -10.23 1.30
N VAL A 154 6.15 -10.67 1.65
CA VAL A 154 4.89 -10.37 0.93
C VAL A 154 3.85 -9.79 1.89
N LEU A 155 2.82 -9.13 1.36
CA LEU A 155 1.86 -8.36 2.15
C LEU A 155 0.52 -9.05 2.35
N SER A 156 0.21 -10.11 1.57
CA SER A 156 -1.05 -10.86 1.65
C SER A 156 -0.83 -12.36 1.53
N HIS A 157 -1.79 -13.14 2.01
CA HIS A 157 -1.82 -14.60 1.85
C HIS A 157 -1.92 -14.99 0.37
N GLY A 158 -2.67 -14.23 -0.42
CA GLY A 158 -2.75 -14.44 -1.87
C GLY A 158 -1.39 -14.38 -2.54
N MET A 159 -0.53 -13.43 -2.14
CA MET A 159 0.85 -13.38 -2.63
C MET A 159 1.71 -14.53 -2.13
N GLN A 160 1.57 -14.97 -0.86
CA GLN A 160 2.29 -16.17 -0.37
C GLN A 160 1.96 -17.38 -1.25
N GLN A 161 0.67 -17.57 -1.49
CA GLN A 161 0.17 -18.66 -2.33
C GLN A 161 0.73 -18.59 -3.75
N TYR A 162 0.70 -17.40 -4.36
CA TYR A 162 1.24 -17.18 -5.70
C TYR A 162 2.71 -17.57 -5.80
N PHE A 163 3.57 -17.15 -4.85
CA PHE A 163 5.00 -17.48 -4.87
C PHE A 163 5.25 -18.97 -4.60
N ALA A 164 4.47 -19.60 -3.74
CA ALA A 164 4.54 -21.04 -3.49
C ALA A 164 4.16 -21.85 -4.74
N ASP A 165 3.03 -21.52 -5.37
CA ASP A 165 2.51 -22.24 -6.53
C ASP A 165 3.35 -22.01 -7.80
N THR A 166 3.82 -20.76 -8.01
CA THR A 166 4.53 -20.40 -9.25
C THR A 166 6.01 -20.77 -9.21
N TYR A 167 6.62 -20.65 -8.04
CA TYR A 167 8.09 -20.78 -7.92
C TYR A 167 8.55 -21.83 -6.91
N GLY A 168 7.64 -22.43 -6.13
CA GLY A 168 8.00 -23.29 -4.99
C GLY A 168 8.77 -22.51 -3.91
N ARG A 169 8.57 -21.17 -3.83
CA ARG A 169 9.30 -20.29 -2.90
C ARG A 169 8.43 -19.94 -1.70
N GLU A 170 8.87 -20.36 -0.52
CA GLU A 170 8.29 -19.87 0.73
C GLU A 170 8.60 -18.39 0.91
N THR A 171 7.62 -17.64 1.42
CA THR A 171 7.70 -16.21 1.68
C THR A 171 7.21 -15.87 3.07
N LEU A 172 7.69 -14.74 3.59
CA LEU A 172 7.30 -14.26 4.91
C LEU A 172 6.17 -13.24 4.78
N LEU A 173 5.04 -13.50 5.41
CA LEU A 173 3.93 -12.55 5.45
C LEU A 173 4.20 -11.49 6.51
N ILE A 174 4.48 -10.27 6.05
CA ILE A 174 4.60 -9.09 6.92
C ILE A 174 3.79 -7.98 6.28
N PRO A 175 2.54 -7.76 6.72
CA PRO A 175 1.67 -6.73 6.16
C PRO A 175 2.22 -5.33 6.45
N ASN A 176 1.68 -4.31 5.77
CA ASN A 176 1.95 -2.92 6.11
C ASN A 176 1.32 -2.56 7.46
N GLY A 177 1.84 -1.52 8.09
CA GLY A 177 1.22 -0.93 9.26
C GLY A 177 0.37 0.31 8.93
N VAL A 178 -0.35 0.79 9.92
CA VAL A 178 -1.04 2.08 9.88
C VAL A 178 -0.78 2.83 11.19
N PRO A 179 -0.59 4.17 11.15
CA PRO A 179 -0.53 4.97 12.36
C PRO A 179 -1.91 5.06 13.02
N SER A 180 -1.96 5.22 14.34
CA SER A 180 -3.18 5.64 15.02
C SER A 180 -3.39 7.14 14.81
N TYR A 181 -4.44 7.49 14.08
CA TYR A 181 -4.81 8.86 13.82
C TYR A 181 -5.87 9.34 14.81
N GLN A 182 -5.84 10.64 15.10
CA GLN A 182 -6.92 11.29 15.87
C GLN A 182 -7.84 12.01 14.90
N PRO A 183 -9.15 11.74 14.96
CA PRO A 183 -10.11 12.46 14.13
C PRO A 183 -10.06 13.97 14.42
N CYS A 184 -10.22 14.78 13.38
CA CYS A 184 -10.18 16.24 13.46
C CYS A 184 -11.50 16.88 12.99
N ALA A 185 -11.74 18.09 13.47
CA ALA A 185 -12.92 18.85 13.09
C ALA A 185 -12.88 19.30 11.62
N PRO A 186 -14.04 19.51 10.97
CA PRO A 186 -14.13 20.01 9.61
C PRO A 186 -13.86 21.52 9.56
N GLU A 187 -12.68 21.93 9.13
CA GLU A 187 -12.29 23.34 8.96
C GLU A 187 -11.99 23.65 7.50
N LEU A 188 -10.93 23.05 6.94
CA LEU A 188 -10.50 23.27 5.56
C LEU A 188 -11.47 22.68 4.54
N ILE A 189 -12.15 21.59 4.83
CA ILE A 189 -13.11 20.98 3.90
C ILE A 189 -14.31 21.89 3.63
N ARG A 190 -14.64 22.84 4.52
CA ARG A 190 -15.76 23.79 4.35
C ARG A 190 -15.60 24.67 3.12
N GLN A 191 -14.38 25.00 2.70
CA GLN A 191 -14.16 25.77 1.46
C GLN A 191 -14.68 25.08 0.19
N TYR A 192 -14.88 23.74 0.26
CA TYR A 192 -15.46 22.92 -0.81
C TYR A 192 -16.96 22.63 -0.57
N GLY A 193 -17.56 23.29 0.42
CA GLY A 193 -18.95 23.05 0.81
C GLY A 193 -19.15 21.65 1.42
N LEU A 194 -18.12 21.12 2.07
CA LEU A 194 -18.15 19.82 2.76
C LEU A 194 -18.26 20.04 4.28
N GLU A 195 -19.04 19.17 4.91
CA GLU A 195 -19.24 19.10 6.34
C GLU A 195 -19.19 17.65 6.80
N LYS A 196 -19.19 17.46 8.13
CA LYS A 196 -19.21 16.12 8.70
C LYS A 196 -20.42 15.31 8.21
N ASP A 197 -20.17 14.10 7.77
CA ASP A 197 -21.17 13.12 7.33
C ASP A 197 -22.02 13.54 6.10
N ASN A 198 -21.59 14.57 5.32
CA ASN A 198 -22.33 15.00 4.15
C ASN A 198 -21.73 14.57 2.82
N TYR A 199 -20.71 13.69 2.82
CA TYR A 199 -20.08 13.21 1.59
C TYR A 199 -19.61 11.76 1.69
N ILE A 200 -19.54 11.10 0.52
CA ILE A 200 -18.89 9.83 0.25
C ILE A 200 -17.50 10.16 -0.27
N LEU A 201 -16.46 9.51 0.25
CA LEU A 201 -15.06 9.80 -0.09
C LEU A 201 -14.43 8.66 -0.86
N TYR A 202 -13.80 8.98 -1.99
CA TYR A 202 -12.70 8.20 -2.56
C TYR A 202 -11.40 8.99 -2.36
N LEU A 203 -10.34 8.33 -1.93
CA LEU A 203 -9.02 8.93 -1.80
C LEU A 203 -7.94 7.94 -2.22
N GLY A 204 -7.19 8.27 -3.28
CA GLY A 204 -6.17 7.41 -3.83
C GLY A 204 -5.60 7.98 -5.12
N ARG A 205 -4.69 7.22 -5.77
CA ARG A 205 -4.22 7.57 -7.10
C ARG A 205 -5.35 7.34 -8.10
N ILE A 206 -5.52 8.25 -9.04
CA ILE A 206 -6.53 8.11 -10.09
C ILE A 206 -5.93 7.31 -11.24
N VAL A 207 -6.26 6.03 -11.29
CA VAL A 207 -5.80 5.06 -12.29
C VAL A 207 -6.88 4.00 -12.51
N PRO A 208 -7.02 3.42 -13.72
CA PRO A 208 -8.14 2.53 -14.08
C PRO A 208 -8.35 1.36 -13.10
N GLU A 209 -7.26 0.76 -12.60
CA GLU A 209 -7.32 -0.35 -11.67
C GLU A 209 -7.86 -0.01 -10.26
N LYS A 210 -8.09 1.28 -9.97
CA LYS A 210 -8.71 1.75 -8.72
C LYS A 210 -10.23 1.86 -8.81
N GLY A 211 -10.81 1.79 -10.02
CA GLY A 211 -12.24 1.61 -10.23
C GLY A 211 -13.12 2.82 -9.93
N GLU A 212 -12.57 4.05 -9.95
CA GLU A 212 -13.35 5.27 -9.69
C GLU A 212 -14.56 5.41 -10.64
N HIS A 213 -14.45 4.89 -11.84
CA HIS A 213 -15.54 4.87 -12.82
C HIS A 213 -16.73 4.00 -12.35
N TYR A 214 -16.48 2.88 -11.65
CA TYR A 214 -17.56 2.08 -11.03
C TYR A 214 -18.30 2.91 -9.97
N LEU A 215 -17.53 3.65 -9.14
CA LEU A 215 -18.10 4.47 -8.09
C LEU A 215 -18.95 5.61 -8.62
N ILE A 216 -18.46 6.34 -9.65
CA ILE A 216 -19.22 7.42 -10.26
C ILE A 216 -20.52 6.86 -10.86
N GLU A 217 -20.47 5.73 -11.57
CA GLU A 217 -21.65 5.14 -12.19
C GLU A 217 -22.66 4.66 -11.14
N ALA A 218 -22.21 3.96 -10.12
CA ALA A 218 -23.08 3.51 -9.00
C ALA A 218 -23.70 4.70 -8.25
N TYR A 219 -22.98 5.81 -8.12
CA TYR A 219 -23.41 6.99 -7.39
C TYR A 219 -24.50 7.80 -8.14
N LYS A 220 -24.46 7.89 -9.46
CA LYS A 220 -25.39 8.70 -10.28
C LYS A 220 -26.86 8.50 -9.94
N HIS A 221 -27.24 7.26 -9.64
CA HIS A 221 -28.63 6.86 -9.41
C HIS A 221 -29.00 6.79 -7.90
N LEU A 222 -28.08 7.20 -7.00
CA LEU A 222 -28.39 7.22 -5.57
C LEU A 222 -29.26 8.42 -5.21
N PRO A 223 -30.40 8.19 -4.51
CA PRO A 223 -31.27 9.26 -4.00
C PRO A 223 -30.66 9.88 -2.75
N THR A 224 -29.63 10.72 -2.90
CA THR A 224 -28.91 11.31 -1.78
C THR A 224 -28.41 12.71 -2.10
N ASP A 225 -28.42 13.60 -1.09
CA ASP A 225 -27.79 14.93 -1.16
C ASP A 225 -26.32 14.91 -0.73
N LYS A 226 -25.82 13.78 -0.23
CA LYS A 226 -24.40 13.64 0.12
C LYS A 226 -23.55 13.71 -1.12
N LYS A 227 -22.51 14.53 -1.11
CA LYS A 227 -21.59 14.72 -2.23
C LYS A 227 -20.69 13.49 -2.43
N LEU A 228 -20.25 13.25 -3.66
CA LEU A 228 -19.18 12.33 -3.95
C LEU A 228 -17.87 13.12 -4.11
N VAL A 229 -16.91 12.86 -3.25
CA VAL A 229 -15.60 13.51 -3.27
C VAL A 229 -14.56 12.53 -3.79
N ILE A 230 -13.90 12.89 -4.88
CA ILE A 230 -12.80 12.14 -5.48
C ILE A 230 -11.52 12.95 -5.27
N ALA A 231 -10.66 12.47 -4.36
CA ALA A 231 -9.39 13.08 -4.02
C ALA A 231 -8.23 12.22 -4.49
N GLY A 232 -7.31 12.82 -5.26
CA GLY A 232 -6.14 12.13 -5.78
C GLY A 232 -5.55 12.77 -7.02
N GLY A 233 -4.30 12.42 -7.32
CA GLY A 233 -3.60 12.88 -8.51
C GLY A 233 -3.70 11.88 -9.66
N ALA A 234 -3.81 12.38 -10.89
CA ALA A 234 -3.87 11.59 -12.12
C ALA A 234 -2.55 10.86 -12.45
N SER A 235 -1.45 11.20 -11.76
CA SER A 235 -0.13 10.57 -11.93
C SER A 235 0.30 10.44 -13.40
N ASP A 236 0.16 9.26 -14.00
CA ASP A 236 0.48 8.97 -15.40
C ASP A 236 -0.78 8.66 -16.24
N SER A 237 -1.98 8.98 -15.75
CA SER A 237 -3.30 8.57 -16.30
C SER A 237 -4.22 9.77 -16.53
N GLN A 238 -3.70 10.82 -17.17
CA GLN A 238 -4.47 12.05 -17.45
C GLN A 238 -5.72 11.77 -18.29
N GLU A 239 -5.61 10.91 -19.30
CA GLU A 239 -6.74 10.52 -20.17
C GLU A 239 -7.89 9.93 -19.36
N TYR A 240 -7.58 8.99 -18.47
CA TYR A 240 -8.57 8.38 -17.58
C TYR A 240 -9.19 9.41 -16.60
N PHE A 241 -8.40 10.34 -16.10
CA PHE A 241 -8.93 11.42 -15.26
C PHE A 241 -9.91 12.31 -16.00
N ASP A 242 -9.61 12.61 -17.26
CA ASP A 242 -10.50 13.40 -18.13
C ASP A 242 -11.79 12.62 -18.47
N GLU A 243 -11.71 11.29 -18.67
CA GLU A 243 -12.87 10.41 -18.81
C GLU A 243 -13.77 10.45 -17.56
N LEU A 244 -13.20 10.35 -16.36
CA LEU A 244 -13.97 10.43 -15.10
C LEU A 244 -14.70 11.79 -14.97
N ARG A 245 -14.05 12.88 -15.35
CA ARG A 245 -14.67 14.21 -15.35
C ARG A 245 -15.83 14.30 -16.34
N GLU A 246 -15.66 13.73 -17.53
CA GLU A 246 -16.74 13.69 -18.52
C GLU A 246 -17.93 12.83 -18.04
N MET A 247 -17.65 11.70 -17.36
CA MET A 247 -18.72 10.87 -16.76
C MET A 247 -19.53 11.62 -15.69
N ALA A 248 -18.91 12.53 -14.97
CA ALA A 248 -19.52 13.26 -13.87
C ALA A 248 -20.01 14.68 -14.23
N LYS A 249 -19.86 15.12 -15.46
CA LYS A 249 -20.06 16.53 -15.87
C LYS A 249 -21.44 17.11 -15.58
N ASP A 250 -22.47 16.26 -15.61
CA ASP A 250 -23.86 16.65 -15.42
C ASP A 250 -24.37 16.45 -13.98
N ASP A 251 -23.47 16.12 -13.04
CA ASP A 251 -23.80 15.91 -11.63
C ASP A 251 -22.93 16.79 -10.72
N ASP A 252 -23.47 17.95 -10.33
CA ASP A 252 -22.81 18.94 -9.47
C ASP A 252 -22.48 18.41 -8.05
N ARG A 253 -22.98 17.23 -7.71
CA ARG A 253 -22.65 16.59 -6.42
C ARG A 253 -21.28 15.92 -6.43
N VAL A 254 -20.67 15.69 -7.62
CA VAL A 254 -19.35 15.06 -7.74
C VAL A 254 -18.24 16.12 -7.74
N ILE A 255 -17.33 16.03 -6.77
CA ILE A 255 -16.26 17.00 -6.56
C ILE A 255 -14.91 16.34 -6.73
N PHE A 256 -14.09 16.85 -7.64
CA PHE A 256 -12.69 16.44 -7.82
C PHE A 256 -11.76 17.43 -7.12
N LEU A 257 -11.04 16.97 -6.08
CA LEU A 257 -10.15 17.82 -5.28
C LEU A 257 -8.69 17.83 -5.77
N GLY A 258 -8.34 16.90 -6.67
CA GLY A 258 -6.94 16.71 -7.04
C GLY A 258 -6.12 16.10 -5.89
N PHE A 259 -4.79 16.28 -5.93
CA PHE A 259 -3.91 15.75 -4.91
C PHE A 259 -4.09 16.49 -3.58
N VAL A 260 -4.31 15.75 -2.51
CA VAL A 260 -4.51 16.27 -1.14
C VAL A 260 -3.50 15.67 -0.18
N GLN A 261 -3.08 16.45 0.83
CA GLN A 261 -2.15 16.02 1.87
C GLN A 261 -2.33 16.83 3.17
N GLY A 262 -1.65 16.40 4.24
CA GLY A 262 -1.63 17.12 5.50
C GLY A 262 -2.99 17.25 6.15
N GLN A 263 -3.33 18.43 6.65
CA GLN A 263 -4.56 18.70 7.39
C GLN A 263 -5.82 18.45 6.56
N LEU A 264 -5.82 18.84 5.28
CA LEU A 264 -6.98 18.60 4.41
C LEU A 264 -7.26 17.10 4.23
N LEU A 265 -6.23 16.29 4.06
CA LEU A 265 -6.36 14.81 3.99
C LEU A 265 -6.95 14.25 5.29
N ALA A 266 -6.43 14.68 6.44
CA ALA A 266 -6.90 14.25 7.75
C ALA A 266 -8.39 14.61 7.97
N GLU A 267 -8.79 15.82 7.59
CA GLU A 267 -10.18 16.25 7.69
C GLU A 267 -11.10 15.49 6.74
N LEU A 268 -10.64 15.19 5.51
CA LEU A 268 -11.44 14.40 4.56
C LEU A 268 -11.72 13.00 5.09
N TYR A 269 -10.75 12.30 5.66
CA TYR A 269 -10.99 11.01 6.29
C TYR A 269 -11.88 11.14 7.54
N SER A 270 -11.57 12.08 8.43
CA SER A 270 -12.25 12.21 9.74
C SER A 270 -13.74 12.50 9.63
N ASN A 271 -14.17 13.17 8.55
CA ASN A 271 -15.52 13.69 8.42
C ASN A 271 -16.34 13.04 7.29
N ALA A 272 -15.81 12.08 6.56
CA ALA A 272 -16.55 11.35 5.53
C ALA A 272 -17.70 10.54 6.13
N TYR A 273 -18.82 10.43 5.43
CA TYR A 273 -19.90 9.52 5.78
C TYR A 273 -19.45 8.07 5.60
N THR A 274 -18.89 7.76 4.43
CA THR A 274 -18.25 6.50 4.12
C THR A 274 -17.08 6.73 3.18
N TYR A 275 -16.04 5.92 3.31
CA TYR A 275 -14.93 5.84 2.38
C TYR A 275 -15.15 4.64 1.44
N VAL A 276 -14.94 4.82 0.14
CA VAL A 276 -15.15 3.77 -0.86
C VAL A 276 -13.85 3.52 -1.62
N LEU A 277 -13.44 2.24 -1.69
CA LEU A 277 -12.29 1.80 -2.46
C LEU A 277 -12.72 0.70 -3.46
N PRO A 278 -13.10 1.05 -4.69
CA PRO A 278 -13.65 0.10 -5.66
C PRO A 278 -12.58 -0.57 -6.52
N SER A 279 -11.42 -0.88 -5.95
CA SER A 279 -10.24 -1.34 -6.69
C SER A 279 -10.40 -2.74 -7.28
N ASP A 280 -9.87 -2.93 -8.49
CA ASP A 280 -9.72 -4.24 -9.14
C ASP A 280 -8.46 -4.98 -8.68
N VAL A 281 -7.42 -4.22 -8.33
CA VAL A 281 -6.09 -4.74 -7.96
C VAL A 281 -5.46 -3.90 -6.86
N GLU A 282 -5.05 -4.55 -5.80
CA GLU A 282 -4.26 -3.97 -4.72
C GLU A 282 -3.09 -4.88 -4.34
N GLY A 283 -2.10 -4.34 -3.67
CA GLY A 283 -1.12 -5.16 -2.96
C GLY A 283 -1.46 -5.25 -1.47
N MET A 284 -1.59 -4.07 -0.86
CA MET A 284 -2.18 -3.83 0.45
C MET A 284 -2.59 -2.37 0.51
N PRO A 285 -3.88 -2.05 0.62
CA PRO A 285 -4.40 -0.70 0.41
C PRO A 285 -4.21 0.19 1.65
N LEU A 286 -3.10 0.95 1.69
CA LEU A 286 -2.82 1.89 2.80
C LEU A 286 -3.96 2.90 3.01
N SER A 287 -4.55 3.43 1.93
CA SER A 287 -5.64 4.41 2.03
C SER A 287 -6.90 3.84 2.71
N LEU A 288 -7.17 2.54 2.53
CA LEU A 288 -8.25 1.85 3.23
C LEU A 288 -7.95 1.73 4.73
N MET A 289 -6.72 1.33 5.07
CA MET A 289 -6.27 1.22 6.46
C MET A 289 -6.25 2.60 7.15
N GLU A 290 -5.81 3.64 6.45
CA GLU A 290 -5.86 5.02 6.94
C GLU A 290 -7.30 5.47 7.19
N ALA A 291 -8.22 5.22 6.24
CA ALA A 291 -9.63 5.53 6.40
C ALA A 291 -10.21 4.87 7.67
N MET A 292 -9.93 3.58 7.89
CA MET A 292 -10.36 2.86 9.09
C MET A 292 -9.73 3.45 10.36
N SER A 293 -8.45 3.81 10.32
CA SER A 293 -7.75 4.40 11.47
C SER A 293 -8.28 5.80 11.85
N TYR A 294 -8.78 6.58 10.88
CA TYR A 294 -9.49 7.84 11.13
C TYR A 294 -10.96 7.66 11.59
N GLY A 295 -11.45 6.42 11.64
CA GLY A 295 -12.83 6.14 12.02
C GLY A 295 -13.83 6.30 10.88
N CYS A 296 -13.42 6.08 9.63
CA CYS A 296 -14.38 5.98 8.53
C CYS A 296 -15.13 4.65 8.56
N CYS A 297 -16.42 4.68 8.21
CA CYS A 297 -17.10 3.53 7.66
C CYS A 297 -16.52 3.26 6.27
N VAL A 298 -16.13 2.01 5.96
CA VAL A 298 -15.50 1.67 4.70
C VAL A 298 -16.32 0.68 3.88
N LEU A 299 -16.35 0.90 2.56
CA LEU A 299 -16.91 0.01 1.57
C LEU A 299 -15.85 -0.25 0.50
N THR A 300 -15.52 -1.51 0.23
CA THR A 300 -14.46 -1.86 -0.71
C THR A 300 -14.84 -3.05 -1.59
N SER A 301 -14.14 -3.25 -2.71
CA SER A 301 -14.29 -4.47 -3.50
C SER A 301 -13.89 -5.71 -2.68
N ASP A 302 -14.43 -6.86 -3.03
CA ASP A 302 -14.22 -8.15 -2.35
C ASP A 302 -12.93 -8.87 -2.76
N ILE A 303 -11.96 -8.15 -3.36
CA ILE A 303 -10.63 -8.73 -3.61
C ILE A 303 -9.97 -9.11 -2.28
N ASP A 304 -9.20 -10.18 -2.27
CA ASP A 304 -8.58 -10.74 -1.05
C ASP A 304 -7.78 -9.69 -0.25
N GLU A 305 -7.05 -8.80 -0.93
CA GLU A 305 -6.23 -7.75 -0.32
C GLU A 305 -7.06 -6.69 0.41
N CYS A 306 -8.31 -6.48 0.00
CA CYS A 306 -9.23 -5.55 0.65
C CYS A 306 -10.10 -6.27 1.68
N ALA A 307 -10.68 -7.40 1.32
CA ALA A 307 -11.57 -8.18 2.18
C ALA A 307 -10.86 -8.65 3.47
N SER A 308 -9.59 -9.08 3.36
CA SER A 308 -8.78 -9.47 4.52
C SER A 308 -8.45 -8.31 5.47
N VAL A 309 -8.42 -7.08 4.97
CA VAL A 309 -8.21 -5.88 5.78
C VAL A 309 -9.46 -5.48 6.53
N VAL A 310 -10.62 -5.45 5.87
CA VAL A 310 -11.85 -4.92 6.50
C VAL A 310 -12.58 -5.96 7.35
N GLN A 311 -12.54 -7.23 6.95
CA GLN A 311 -13.26 -8.33 7.60
C GLN A 311 -14.71 -7.95 7.97
N GLU A 312 -15.10 -8.05 9.25
CA GLU A 312 -16.42 -7.69 9.76
C GLU A 312 -16.56 -6.21 10.17
N HIS A 313 -15.45 -5.42 10.06
CA HIS A 313 -15.39 -4.01 10.45
C HIS A 313 -15.58 -3.03 9.28
N GLY A 314 -16.04 -3.54 8.14
CA GLY A 314 -16.39 -2.79 6.94
C GLY A 314 -17.36 -3.57 6.07
N MET A 315 -17.67 -3.04 4.90
CA MET A 315 -18.50 -3.71 3.90
C MET A 315 -17.70 -4.00 2.64
N THR A 316 -18.06 -5.11 1.99
CA THR A 316 -17.55 -5.45 0.66
C THR A 316 -18.67 -5.51 -0.36
N PHE A 317 -18.32 -5.26 -1.63
CA PHE A 317 -19.15 -5.48 -2.79
C PHE A 317 -18.37 -6.31 -3.83
N ARG A 318 -19.06 -6.98 -4.74
CA ARG A 318 -18.43 -7.80 -5.79
C ARG A 318 -17.60 -6.92 -6.74
N ARG A 319 -16.31 -7.25 -6.89
CA ARG A 319 -15.38 -6.53 -7.76
C ARG A 319 -15.97 -6.27 -9.15
N GLY A 320 -15.94 -5.01 -9.59
CA GLY A 320 -16.42 -4.58 -10.91
C GLY A 320 -17.94 -4.59 -11.08
N ASP A 321 -18.71 -4.94 -10.05
CA ASP A 321 -20.17 -4.99 -10.10
C ASP A 321 -20.77 -3.67 -9.61
N ILE A 322 -21.19 -2.85 -10.57
CA ILE A 322 -21.77 -1.52 -10.32
C ILE A 322 -23.10 -1.61 -9.57
N ASP A 323 -23.92 -2.62 -9.88
CA ASP A 323 -25.22 -2.79 -9.26
C ASP A 323 -25.08 -3.20 -7.79
N ASP A 324 -24.13 -4.09 -7.49
CA ASP A 324 -23.84 -4.47 -6.09
C ASP A 324 -23.24 -3.29 -5.32
N LEU A 325 -22.33 -2.53 -5.92
CA LEU A 325 -21.79 -1.30 -5.31
C LEU A 325 -22.90 -0.29 -5.02
N HIS A 326 -23.81 -0.06 -5.97
CA HIS A 326 -24.98 0.79 -5.80
C HIS A 326 -25.85 0.29 -4.62
N ALA A 327 -26.19 -1.00 -4.59
CA ALA A 327 -27.01 -1.60 -3.55
C ALA A 327 -26.37 -1.46 -2.15
N LYS A 328 -25.04 -1.66 -2.03
CA LYS A 328 -24.30 -1.49 -0.77
C LYS A 328 -24.25 -0.04 -0.32
N LEU A 329 -24.06 0.90 -1.23
CA LEU A 329 -24.14 2.34 -0.92
C LEU A 329 -25.55 2.73 -0.46
N ALA A 330 -26.59 2.27 -1.14
CA ALA A 330 -27.98 2.51 -0.74
C ALA A 330 -28.29 1.94 0.65
N ASP A 331 -27.78 0.73 0.96
CA ASP A 331 -27.92 0.13 2.30
C ASP A 331 -27.25 0.99 3.38
N LEU A 332 -26.01 1.48 3.16
CA LEU A 332 -25.34 2.38 4.10
C LEU A 332 -26.09 3.68 4.30
N LEU A 333 -26.65 4.27 3.22
CA LEU A 333 -27.43 5.50 3.30
C LEU A 333 -28.76 5.30 4.07
N ALA A 334 -29.39 4.14 3.93
CA ALA A 334 -30.62 3.79 4.64
C ALA A 334 -30.40 3.41 6.12
N ASN A 335 -29.16 3.03 6.49
CA ASN A 335 -28.83 2.48 7.80
C ASN A 335 -27.71 3.26 8.53
N PRO A 336 -27.95 4.52 8.98
CA PRO A 336 -26.94 5.33 9.68
C PRO A 336 -26.38 4.67 10.95
N ALA A 337 -27.17 3.84 11.63
CA ALA A 337 -26.70 3.09 12.79
C ALA A 337 -25.60 2.08 12.46
N LYS A 338 -25.69 1.45 11.29
CA LYS A 338 -24.65 0.54 10.76
C LYS A 338 -23.37 1.30 10.45
N VAL A 339 -23.48 2.47 9.83
CA VAL A 339 -22.35 3.37 9.58
C VAL A 339 -21.68 3.78 10.89
N ALA A 340 -22.45 4.19 11.88
CA ALA A 340 -21.93 4.60 13.19
C ALA A 340 -21.21 3.44 13.92
N LYS A 341 -21.72 2.21 13.80
CA LYS A 341 -21.06 1.02 14.34
C LYS A 341 -19.68 0.82 13.72
N TYR A 342 -19.58 0.79 12.39
CA TYR A 342 -18.29 0.62 11.71
C TYR A 342 -17.30 1.74 12.04
N LYS A 343 -17.75 3.00 12.10
CA LYS A 343 -16.91 4.13 12.49
C LYS A 343 -16.33 3.98 13.90
N ALA A 344 -17.10 3.41 14.83
CA ALA A 344 -16.68 3.23 16.22
C ALA A 344 -15.69 2.07 16.39
N GLU A 345 -15.84 0.98 15.64
CA GLU A 345 -15.06 -0.25 15.79
C GLU A 345 -13.76 -0.25 14.97
N ALA A 346 -13.77 0.40 13.79
CA ALA A 346 -12.69 0.33 12.82
C ALA A 346 -11.32 0.81 13.36
N PRO A 347 -11.17 1.92 14.12
CA PRO A 347 -9.88 2.40 14.58
C PRO A 347 -9.16 1.42 15.49
N ASP A 348 -9.86 0.90 16.50
CA ASP A 348 -9.27 -0.03 17.47
C ASP A 348 -8.86 -1.33 16.77
N TYR A 349 -9.72 -1.86 15.90
CA TYR A 349 -9.44 -3.03 15.10
C TYR A 349 -8.17 -2.87 14.25
N ILE A 350 -8.16 -1.86 13.35
CA ILE A 350 -7.09 -1.72 12.36
C ILE A 350 -5.75 -1.36 12.98
N CYS A 351 -5.73 -0.50 14.00
CA CYS A 351 -4.49 -0.09 14.68
C CYS A 351 -3.91 -1.19 15.57
N HIS A 352 -4.75 -2.10 16.08
CA HIS A 352 -4.27 -3.26 16.84
C HIS A 352 -3.60 -4.27 15.91
N LEU A 353 -4.27 -4.61 14.79
CA LEU A 353 -3.80 -5.61 13.85
C LEU A 353 -2.57 -5.18 13.05
N TYR A 354 -2.59 -3.95 12.56
CA TYR A 354 -1.59 -3.44 11.60
C TYR A 354 -0.71 -2.35 12.22
N ASN A 355 -0.11 -2.68 13.35
CA ASN A 355 0.75 -1.76 14.10
C ASN A 355 2.14 -1.67 13.49
N TRP A 356 2.61 -0.46 13.15
CA TRP A 356 3.93 -0.23 12.57
C TRP A 356 5.09 -0.70 13.44
N ASP A 357 4.97 -0.66 14.76
CA ASP A 357 6.04 -1.09 15.64
C ASP A 357 6.20 -2.61 15.58
N THR A 358 5.09 -3.35 15.54
CA THR A 358 5.08 -4.81 15.31
C THR A 358 5.66 -5.16 13.95
N VAL A 359 5.22 -4.47 12.88
CA VAL A 359 5.75 -4.65 11.52
C VAL A 359 7.27 -4.43 11.49
N THR A 360 7.74 -3.36 12.15
CA THR A 360 9.17 -3.06 12.23
C THR A 360 9.95 -4.13 12.99
N GLN A 361 9.45 -4.62 14.13
CA GLN A 361 10.08 -5.69 14.89
C GLN A 361 10.18 -6.99 14.10
N ARG A 362 9.12 -7.37 13.40
CA ARG A 362 9.11 -8.55 12.52
C ARG A 362 10.11 -8.40 11.38
N THR A 363 10.16 -7.24 10.74
CA THR A 363 11.14 -6.93 9.67
C THR A 363 12.58 -7.01 10.21
N LEU A 364 12.84 -6.45 11.39
CA LEU A 364 14.15 -6.55 12.03
C LEU A 364 14.52 -7.98 12.43
N ALA A 365 13.57 -8.82 12.81
CA ALA A 365 13.80 -10.25 13.05
C ALA A 365 14.25 -10.95 11.76
N VAL A 366 13.60 -10.68 10.64
CA VAL A 366 14.00 -11.17 9.30
C VAL A 366 15.43 -10.73 8.96
N TYR A 367 15.79 -9.48 9.24
CA TYR A 367 17.16 -8.99 9.02
C TYR A 367 18.21 -9.75 9.82
N ARG A 368 17.86 -10.23 11.01
CA ARG A 368 18.75 -11.06 11.88
C ARG A 368 18.77 -12.53 11.49
N GLY A 369 17.99 -12.96 10.50
CA GLY A 369 17.87 -14.36 10.10
C GLY A 369 16.93 -15.19 10.99
N ALA A 370 16.08 -14.53 11.77
CA ALA A 370 15.03 -15.19 12.52
C ALA A 370 13.74 -15.22 11.69
N VAL A 371 13.02 -16.33 11.76
CA VAL A 371 11.65 -16.40 11.23
C VAL A 371 10.75 -15.65 12.22
N PRO A 372 10.03 -14.60 11.80
CA PRO A 372 9.06 -13.95 12.67
C PRO A 372 8.05 -14.98 13.17
N GLN A 373 7.71 -14.95 14.46
CA GLN A 373 6.63 -15.80 14.95
C GLN A 373 5.35 -15.51 14.18
N GLU A 374 4.61 -16.55 13.85
CA GLU A 374 3.32 -16.43 13.15
C GLU A 374 2.38 -15.50 13.89
N GLU A 375 1.55 -14.82 13.12
CA GLU A 375 0.65 -13.79 13.63
C GLU A 375 -0.41 -14.35 14.57
N PRO A 376 -0.82 -13.55 15.58
CA PRO A 376 -2.07 -13.82 16.32
C PRO A 376 -3.34 -13.71 15.43
N HIS A 377 -3.18 -13.49 14.12
CA HIS A 377 -4.27 -13.24 13.16
C HIS A 377 -4.86 -14.50 12.52
N ARG A 378 -4.35 -15.66 12.87
CA ARG A 378 -4.88 -16.93 12.33
C ARG A 378 -6.35 -17.14 12.70
N ASP A 379 -6.72 -16.68 13.88
CA ASP A 379 -8.10 -16.77 14.40
C ASP A 379 -9.07 -15.78 13.71
N LEU A 380 -8.54 -14.83 12.92
CA LEU A 380 -9.28 -13.79 12.21
C LEU A 380 -9.36 -14.01 10.69
N LEU A 381 -8.79 -15.10 10.18
CA LEU A 381 -8.91 -15.44 8.77
C LEU A 381 -10.35 -15.88 8.45
N PRO A 382 -10.88 -15.54 7.26
CA PRO A 382 -12.12 -16.11 6.80
C PRO A 382 -12.09 -17.65 6.94
N ALA A 383 -13.13 -18.25 7.49
CA ALA A 383 -13.15 -19.68 7.85
C ALA A 383 -12.72 -20.62 6.70
N ALA A 384 -13.03 -20.26 5.44
CA ALA A 384 -12.61 -20.99 4.25
C ALA A 384 -11.08 -20.95 4.05
N LEU A 385 -10.46 -19.79 4.22
CA LEU A 385 -9.01 -19.60 4.06
C LEU A 385 -8.25 -20.22 5.24
N ALA A 386 -8.77 -20.08 6.46
CA ALA A 386 -8.21 -20.72 7.65
C ALA A 386 -8.19 -22.25 7.52
N ALA A 387 -9.28 -22.84 7.00
CA ALA A 387 -9.41 -24.29 6.74
C ALA A 387 -8.43 -24.78 5.66
N GLU A 388 -8.22 -24.00 4.60
CA GLU A 388 -7.30 -24.34 3.52
C GLU A 388 -5.83 -24.26 3.97
N LEU A 389 -5.46 -23.25 4.75
CA LEU A 389 -4.13 -23.13 5.36
C LEU A 389 -3.86 -24.27 6.35
N ALA A 390 -4.82 -24.59 7.22
CA ALA A 390 -4.70 -25.70 8.16
C ALA A 390 -4.51 -27.05 7.45
N LYS A 391 -5.22 -27.30 6.34
CA LYS A 391 -5.08 -28.50 5.54
C LYS A 391 -3.69 -28.63 4.89
N ARG A 392 -3.08 -27.53 4.50
CA ARG A 392 -1.74 -27.51 3.90
C ARG A 392 -0.64 -27.74 4.92
N GLU A 393 -0.76 -27.16 6.10
CA GLU A 393 0.22 -27.40 7.17
C GLU A 393 0.23 -28.84 7.64
N SER A 394 -0.94 -29.50 7.67
CA SER A 394 -1.00 -30.95 7.95
C SER A 394 -0.26 -31.76 6.87
N LEU A 395 -0.38 -31.35 5.59
CA LEU A 395 0.35 -31.97 4.48
C LEU A 395 1.87 -31.76 4.55
N VAL A 396 2.32 -30.59 5.01
CA VAL A 396 3.76 -30.28 5.16
C VAL A 396 4.36 -30.98 6.41
N ARG A 397 3.56 -31.17 7.47
CA ARG A 397 3.98 -31.87 8.69
C ARG A 397 3.94 -33.41 8.57
N GLY A 398 3.36 -33.91 7.48
CA GLY A 398 3.29 -35.36 7.25
C GLY A 398 2.33 -36.11 8.18
N GLU A 399 1.30 -35.41 8.70
CA GLU A 399 0.19 -35.96 9.50
C GLU A 399 -1.00 -36.35 8.63
#